data_484eaabc2d097e93f4d075f575f3aad1
#
_entry.id   484eaabc2d097e93f4d075f575f3aad1
#
_cell.length_a   1.000
_cell.length_b   1.000
_cell.length_c   1.000
_cell.angle_alpha   90.00
_cell.angle_beta   90.00
_cell.angle_gamma   90.00
#
_symmetry.space_group_name_H-M   'P 1'
#
loop_
_entity.id
_entity.type
_entity.pdbx_description
1 polymer ?
#
loop_
_entity_poly.entity_id
_entity_poly.type
_entity_poly.pdbx_seq_one_letter_code
_entity_poly.pdbx_strand_id
1 'polypeptide(L)'
;MSAILASLRHPLIQAPMAFAHDTALPLAVCRAGALGSLAAAMYGPPALEQALQTMWDEGGGLPYNLNFFAHRTPEADEAQRAAWLAVLRPYFDELGLSEGDIPANGGRRPFDADALALLERFRPPVVSFHFGLPAPDLLSRVKAAGCEVWASATTVEEALWLEANGADVVIAQGWEAGGHRGWFLNRNPACQSGLFALLPAVCQAVNLPVVAAGGIADADAVRAALDLGAAAVQAGTAFLLADEALTKPAHRAAIRSARPEDTAVTNLFSGGAARGIVNRFMREAGPMNESALPFPLAGAAAGALKAEAERRGCFDFSPFWAGQGAGRCIPGSAADIVARLCARL
;
A
#
# COMPACT_ATOMS: atom_id res chain seq x y z
N MET A 1 16.69 10.52 -14.93
CA MET A 1 15.31 11.08 -14.89
C MET A 1 14.35 9.98 -15.32
N SER A 2 13.25 9.71 -14.61
CA SER A 2 12.28 8.67 -15.01
C SER A 2 11.55 9.08 -16.29
N ALA A 3 11.60 8.21 -17.31
CA ALA A 3 10.90 8.46 -18.56
C ALA A 3 9.38 8.40 -18.38
N ILE A 4 8.93 7.52 -17.46
CA ILE A 4 7.50 7.37 -17.15
C ILE A 4 6.96 8.63 -16.45
N LEU A 5 7.64 9.14 -15.41
CA LEU A 5 7.22 10.37 -14.74
C LEU A 5 7.14 11.55 -15.72
N ALA A 6 8.11 11.66 -16.63
CA ALA A 6 8.13 12.72 -17.65
C ALA A 6 7.00 12.59 -18.71
N SER A 7 6.45 11.39 -18.91
CA SER A 7 5.38 11.13 -19.87
C SER A 7 3.97 11.38 -19.31
N LEU A 8 3.83 11.49 -17.98
CA LEU A 8 2.52 11.69 -17.36
C LEU A 8 2.01 13.12 -17.62
N ARG A 9 0.73 13.23 -17.94
CA ARG A 9 0.05 14.53 -18.03
C ARG A 9 -0.05 15.22 -16.67
N HIS A 10 -0.23 14.43 -15.62
CA HIS A 10 -0.33 14.88 -14.24
C HIS A 10 0.71 14.14 -13.40
N PRO A 11 1.56 14.82 -12.60
CA PRO A 11 2.55 14.20 -11.74
C PRO A 11 1.89 13.54 -10.50
N LEU A 12 0.95 12.64 -10.77
CA LEU A 12 0.10 11.99 -9.79
C LEU A 12 0.06 10.48 -10.03
N ILE A 13 0.23 9.72 -8.96
CA ILE A 13 0.13 8.27 -8.93
C ILE A 13 -1.04 7.86 -8.01
N GLN A 14 -1.94 7.01 -8.47
CA GLN A 14 -2.85 6.29 -7.60
C GLN A 14 -2.07 5.18 -6.90
N ALA A 15 -2.01 5.21 -5.57
CA ALA A 15 -1.29 4.21 -4.79
C ALA A 15 -1.90 2.80 -4.98
N PRO A 16 -1.07 1.75 -5.00
CA PRO A 16 -1.59 0.38 -4.98
C PRO A 16 -2.32 0.11 -3.66
N MET A 17 -3.57 -0.36 -3.72
CA MET A 17 -4.43 -0.53 -2.55
C MET A 17 -5.05 -1.93 -2.56
N ALA A 18 -4.51 -2.80 -1.71
CA ALA A 18 -4.96 -4.19 -1.59
C ALA A 18 -6.48 -4.28 -1.31
N PHE A 19 -7.20 -5.12 -2.07
CA PHE A 19 -8.65 -5.37 -1.95
C PHE A 19 -9.57 -4.17 -2.21
N ALA A 20 -9.03 -3.00 -2.49
CA ALA A 20 -9.83 -1.80 -2.74
C ALA A 20 -10.08 -1.53 -4.23
N HIS A 21 -9.43 -2.27 -5.11
CA HIS A 21 -9.60 -2.14 -6.56
C HIS A 21 -9.22 -3.42 -7.30
N ASP A 22 -9.74 -3.54 -8.50
CA ASP A 22 -9.32 -4.42 -9.59
C ASP A 22 -8.61 -3.59 -10.68
N THR A 23 -8.75 -3.97 -11.96
CA THR A 23 -8.18 -3.25 -13.09
C THR A 23 -8.95 -1.97 -13.48
N ALA A 24 -10.21 -1.82 -13.06
CA ALA A 24 -11.05 -0.68 -13.45
C ALA A 24 -10.51 0.66 -12.94
N LEU A 25 -10.15 0.73 -11.66
CA LEU A 25 -9.61 1.96 -11.08
C LEU A 25 -8.27 2.38 -11.72
N PRO A 26 -7.21 1.53 -11.77
CA PRO A 26 -5.97 1.94 -12.41
C PRO A 26 -6.13 2.31 -13.89
N LEU A 27 -6.97 1.62 -14.66
CA LEU A 27 -7.27 2.00 -16.05
C LEU A 27 -7.94 3.37 -16.15
N ALA A 28 -8.92 3.67 -15.29
CA ALA A 28 -9.57 4.98 -15.27
C ALA A 28 -8.59 6.11 -14.90
N VAL A 29 -7.69 5.86 -13.95
CA VAL A 29 -6.62 6.81 -13.57
C VAL A 29 -5.64 7.04 -14.72
N CYS A 30 -5.22 5.98 -15.43
CA CYS A 30 -4.33 6.11 -16.60
C CYS A 30 -5.01 6.94 -17.70
N ARG A 31 -6.28 6.68 -18.00
CA ARG A 31 -7.06 7.45 -18.98
C ARG A 31 -7.22 8.91 -18.58
N ALA A 32 -7.23 9.22 -17.28
CA ALA A 32 -7.24 10.58 -16.75
C ALA A 32 -5.88 11.30 -16.84
N GLY A 33 -4.81 10.62 -17.28
CA GLY A 33 -3.47 11.19 -17.48
C GLY A 33 -2.56 11.15 -16.27
N ALA A 34 -2.90 10.36 -15.25
CA ALA A 34 -2.08 10.02 -14.09
C ALA A 34 -1.59 8.57 -14.17
N LEU A 35 -0.78 8.09 -13.21
CA LEU A 35 -0.31 6.70 -13.19
C LEU A 35 -1.21 5.84 -12.28
N GLY A 36 -1.98 4.94 -12.88
CA GLY A 36 -2.74 3.93 -12.15
C GLY A 36 -1.86 2.79 -11.64
N SER A 37 -2.13 2.26 -10.46
CA SER A 37 -1.35 1.17 -9.86
C SER A 37 -2.22 -0.03 -9.55
N LEU A 38 -1.79 -1.23 -9.99
CA LEU A 38 -2.39 -2.51 -9.64
C LEU A 38 -1.63 -3.15 -8.46
N ALA A 39 -2.35 -3.53 -7.40
CA ALA A 39 -1.78 -4.18 -6.21
C ALA A 39 -1.55 -5.68 -6.46
N ALA A 40 -0.54 -6.03 -7.26
CA ALA A 40 -0.28 -7.38 -7.74
C ALA A 40 0.05 -8.39 -6.64
N ALA A 41 0.60 -7.94 -5.50
CA ALA A 41 0.87 -8.79 -4.34
C ALA A 41 -0.38 -9.52 -3.78
N MET A 42 -1.59 -9.14 -4.22
CA MET A 42 -2.85 -9.73 -3.76
C MET A 42 -3.41 -10.79 -4.71
N TYR A 43 -2.79 -10.99 -5.85
CA TYR A 43 -3.25 -11.94 -6.87
C TYR A 43 -2.42 -13.22 -6.83
N GLY A 44 -3.09 -14.37 -6.95
CA GLY A 44 -2.42 -15.61 -7.34
C GLY A 44 -2.06 -15.57 -8.84
N PRO A 45 -1.11 -16.41 -9.32
CA PRO A 45 -0.60 -16.33 -10.69
C PRO A 45 -1.68 -16.32 -11.79
N PRO A 46 -2.73 -17.16 -11.79
CA PRO A 46 -3.75 -17.13 -12.83
C PRO A 46 -4.57 -15.82 -12.84
N ALA A 47 -4.90 -15.30 -11.64
CA ALA A 47 -5.67 -14.06 -11.53
C ALA A 47 -4.80 -12.84 -11.89
N LEU A 48 -3.49 -12.88 -11.60
CA LEU A 48 -2.55 -11.85 -12.02
C LEU A 48 -2.40 -11.82 -13.54
N GLU A 49 -2.27 -13.00 -14.18
CA GLU A 49 -2.21 -13.09 -15.62
C GLU A 49 -3.44 -12.48 -16.30
N GLN A 50 -4.64 -12.82 -15.80
CA GLN A 50 -5.88 -12.24 -16.30
C GLN A 50 -5.94 -10.73 -16.12
N ALA A 51 -5.53 -10.20 -14.96
CA ALA A 51 -5.51 -8.77 -14.71
C ALA A 51 -4.51 -8.06 -15.63
N LEU A 52 -3.33 -8.64 -15.87
CA LEU A 52 -2.33 -8.10 -16.79
C LEU A 52 -2.82 -8.12 -18.25
N GLN A 53 -3.52 -9.18 -18.66
CA GLN A 53 -4.16 -9.24 -19.98
C GLN A 53 -5.18 -8.11 -20.14
N THR A 54 -6.03 -7.89 -19.14
CA THR A 54 -6.98 -6.76 -19.15
C THR A 54 -6.29 -5.41 -19.23
N MET A 55 -5.22 -5.19 -18.43
CA MET A 55 -4.43 -3.96 -18.49
C MET A 55 -3.78 -3.74 -19.86
N TRP A 56 -3.34 -4.82 -20.52
CA TRP A 56 -2.78 -4.78 -21.87
C TRP A 56 -3.83 -4.43 -22.92
N ASP A 57 -4.96 -5.15 -22.93
CA ASP A 57 -6.00 -5.02 -23.96
C ASP A 57 -6.75 -3.68 -23.87
N GLU A 58 -7.03 -3.22 -22.64
CA GLU A 58 -7.83 -2.02 -22.40
C GLU A 58 -7.02 -0.77 -22.12
N GLY A 59 -5.72 -0.93 -21.83
CA GLY A 59 -4.84 0.18 -21.45
C GLY A 59 -4.43 1.09 -22.59
N GLY A 60 -4.54 0.63 -23.86
CA GLY A 60 -4.22 1.44 -25.03
C GLY A 60 -2.77 1.94 -25.06
N GLY A 61 -1.82 1.21 -24.46
CA GLY A 61 -0.42 1.60 -24.36
C GLY A 61 -0.12 2.65 -23.29
N LEU A 62 -1.09 3.06 -22.47
CA LEU A 62 -0.86 3.98 -21.36
C LEU A 62 0.02 3.33 -20.28
N PRO A 63 0.93 4.10 -19.65
CA PRO A 63 1.76 3.56 -18.58
C PRO A 63 0.94 3.24 -17.34
N TYR A 64 1.30 2.13 -16.68
CA TYR A 64 0.73 1.73 -15.39
C TYR A 64 1.81 1.15 -14.49
N ASN A 65 1.54 1.12 -13.19
CA ASN A 65 2.41 0.55 -12.18
C ASN A 65 1.86 -0.80 -11.68
N LEU A 66 2.74 -1.78 -11.59
CA LEU A 66 2.45 -3.08 -11.00
C LEU A 66 3.20 -3.21 -9.67
N ASN A 67 2.48 -3.35 -8.55
CA ASN A 67 3.08 -3.31 -7.23
C ASN A 67 3.19 -4.69 -6.57
N PHE A 68 4.35 -4.99 -6.01
CA PHE A 68 4.65 -6.20 -5.24
C PHE A 68 5.22 -5.91 -3.86
N PHE A 69 5.20 -6.93 -2.99
CA PHE A 69 5.94 -6.95 -1.74
C PHE A 69 7.27 -7.67 -1.90
N ALA A 70 8.33 -7.11 -1.29
CA ALA A 70 9.69 -7.67 -1.30
C ALA A 70 10.10 -8.23 0.07
N HIS A 71 9.15 -8.43 0.99
CA HIS A 71 9.43 -8.96 2.32
C HIS A 71 9.94 -10.40 2.27
N ARG A 72 10.70 -10.77 3.30
CA ARG A 72 10.99 -12.18 3.60
C ARG A 72 9.93 -12.68 4.57
N THR A 73 9.27 -13.79 4.25
CA THR A 73 8.33 -14.43 5.16
C THR A 73 9.12 -15.05 6.32
N PRO A 74 8.87 -14.64 7.57
CA PRO A 74 9.56 -15.23 8.72
C PRO A 74 9.03 -16.64 9.01
N GLU A 75 9.82 -17.44 9.71
CA GLU A 75 9.34 -18.68 10.31
C GLU A 75 8.45 -18.37 11.52
N ALA A 76 7.44 -19.19 11.72
CA ALA A 76 6.55 -19.05 12.88
C ALA A 76 7.24 -19.56 14.13
N ASP A 77 7.30 -18.75 15.20
CA ASP A 77 7.67 -19.15 16.54
C ASP A 77 6.41 -19.63 17.28
N GLU A 78 6.40 -20.89 17.73
CA GLU A 78 5.26 -21.50 18.41
C GLU A 78 4.91 -20.78 19.73
N ALA A 79 5.88 -20.26 20.46
CA ALA A 79 5.64 -19.50 21.70
C ALA A 79 4.95 -18.15 21.36
N GLN A 80 5.44 -17.47 20.34
CA GLN A 80 4.82 -16.22 19.86
C GLN A 80 3.43 -16.47 19.27
N ARG A 81 3.24 -17.59 18.55
CA ARG A 81 1.93 -18.00 18.06
C ARG A 81 0.94 -18.22 19.21
N ALA A 82 1.35 -18.97 20.25
CA ALA A 82 0.51 -19.18 21.43
C ALA A 82 0.16 -17.87 22.16
N ALA A 83 1.14 -16.96 22.31
CA ALA A 83 0.92 -15.64 22.88
C ALA A 83 -0.07 -14.80 22.06
N TRP A 84 0.06 -14.82 20.73
CA TRP A 84 -0.87 -14.11 19.84
C TRP A 84 -2.29 -14.68 19.91
N LEU A 85 -2.45 -16.00 19.90
CA LEU A 85 -3.74 -16.66 20.06
C LEU A 85 -4.38 -16.37 21.42
N ALA A 86 -3.59 -16.27 22.49
CA ALA A 86 -4.09 -15.88 23.80
C ALA A 86 -4.70 -14.44 23.80
N VAL A 87 -4.08 -13.50 23.08
CA VAL A 87 -4.63 -12.14 22.88
C VAL A 87 -5.95 -12.18 22.12
N LEU A 88 -6.07 -13.07 21.12
CA LEU A 88 -7.26 -13.17 20.28
C LEU A 88 -8.39 -13.97 20.88
N ARG A 89 -8.12 -14.84 21.87
CA ARG A 89 -9.08 -15.78 22.46
C ARG A 89 -10.41 -15.13 22.89
N PRO A 90 -10.44 -13.99 23.62
CA PRO A 90 -11.72 -13.38 24.01
C PRO A 90 -12.62 -13.02 22.82
N TYR A 91 -12.02 -12.61 21.69
CA TYR A 91 -12.76 -12.27 20.48
C TYR A 91 -13.21 -13.50 19.70
N PHE A 92 -12.40 -14.56 19.71
CA PHE A 92 -12.76 -15.86 19.14
C PHE A 92 -13.97 -16.44 19.87
N ASP A 93 -13.93 -16.42 21.21
CA ASP A 93 -15.03 -16.90 22.06
C ASP A 93 -16.32 -16.07 21.81
N GLU A 94 -16.22 -14.74 21.72
CA GLU A 94 -17.35 -13.83 21.43
C GLU A 94 -18.00 -14.16 20.07
N LEU A 95 -17.18 -14.49 19.07
CA LEU A 95 -17.66 -14.79 17.72
C LEU A 95 -17.94 -16.28 17.50
N GLY A 96 -17.72 -17.13 18.51
CA GLY A 96 -17.94 -18.58 18.40
C GLY A 96 -16.96 -19.27 17.45
N LEU A 97 -15.75 -18.72 17.33
CA LEU A 97 -14.67 -19.26 16.51
C LEU A 97 -13.70 -20.11 17.35
N SER A 98 -13.02 -21.00 16.69
CA SER A 98 -11.94 -21.84 17.22
C SER A 98 -10.67 -21.69 16.42
N GLU A 99 -9.55 -22.23 16.90
CA GLU A 99 -8.29 -22.26 16.14
C GLU A 99 -8.42 -23.02 14.80
N GLY A 100 -9.36 -23.97 14.70
CA GLY A 100 -9.66 -24.71 13.46
C GLY A 100 -10.25 -23.84 12.34
N ASP A 101 -10.77 -22.66 12.69
CA ASP A 101 -11.33 -21.71 11.72
C ASP A 101 -10.25 -20.76 11.11
N ILE A 102 -9.00 -20.86 11.61
CA ILE A 102 -7.88 -20.06 11.09
C ILE A 102 -7.39 -20.69 9.78
N PRO A 103 -7.40 -19.95 8.67
CA PRO A 103 -6.91 -20.46 7.40
C PRO A 103 -5.42 -20.84 7.48
N ALA A 104 -5.07 -22.00 6.92
CA ALA A 104 -3.68 -22.43 6.84
C ALA A 104 -2.79 -21.47 6.03
N ASN A 105 -3.38 -20.80 5.03
CA ASN A 105 -2.71 -19.86 4.14
C ASN A 105 -3.36 -18.47 4.31
N GLY A 106 -2.88 -17.68 5.24
CA GLY A 106 -3.31 -16.28 5.43
C GLY A 106 -2.31 -15.26 4.89
N GLY A 107 -1.27 -15.72 4.20
CA GLY A 107 -0.12 -14.91 3.85
C GLY A 107 -0.23 -14.17 2.52
N ARG A 108 0.34 -12.98 2.49
CA ARG A 108 0.67 -12.25 1.28
C ARG A 108 1.99 -12.79 0.75
N ARG A 109 2.01 -13.23 -0.52
CA ARG A 109 3.23 -13.75 -1.15
C ARG A 109 4.19 -12.60 -1.46
N PRO A 110 5.50 -12.75 -1.16
CA PRO A 110 6.50 -11.86 -1.71
C PRO A 110 6.65 -12.08 -3.23
N PHE A 111 7.29 -11.13 -3.91
CA PHE A 111 7.66 -11.28 -5.31
C PHE A 111 8.54 -12.50 -5.52
N ASP A 112 8.20 -13.31 -6.52
CA ASP A 112 8.84 -14.60 -6.79
C ASP A 112 9.04 -14.86 -8.29
N ALA A 113 9.56 -16.03 -8.63
CA ALA A 113 9.84 -16.43 -10.00
C ALA A 113 8.57 -16.54 -10.87
N ASP A 114 7.42 -16.91 -10.28
CA ASP A 114 6.16 -17.01 -11.01
C ASP A 114 5.67 -15.63 -11.44
N ALA A 115 5.73 -14.65 -10.52
CA ALA A 115 5.40 -13.27 -10.82
C ALA A 115 6.37 -12.67 -11.84
N LEU A 116 7.68 -12.97 -11.72
CA LEU A 116 8.69 -12.53 -12.69
C LEU A 116 8.42 -13.04 -14.10
N ALA A 117 8.03 -14.31 -14.27
CA ALA A 117 7.69 -14.87 -15.58
C ALA A 117 6.56 -14.10 -16.27
N LEU A 118 5.55 -13.65 -15.51
CA LEU A 118 4.49 -12.78 -16.03
C LEU A 118 5.03 -11.39 -16.39
N LEU A 119 5.92 -10.81 -15.58
CA LEU A 119 6.55 -9.52 -15.90
C LEU A 119 7.36 -9.58 -17.20
N GLU A 120 8.13 -10.63 -17.42
CA GLU A 120 8.92 -10.82 -18.65
C GLU A 120 8.03 -10.92 -19.90
N ARG A 121 6.83 -11.47 -19.76
CA ARG A 121 5.85 -11.59 -20.84
C ARG A 121 5.12 -10.27 -21.11
N PHE A 122 4.57 -9.62 -20.07
CA PHE A 122 3.72 -8.44 -20.20
C PHE A 122 4.47 -7.10 -20.19
N ARG A 123 5.70 -7.09 -19.66
CA ARG A 123 6.59 -5.93 -19.60
C ARG A 123 5.92 -4.63 -19.14
N PRO A 124 5.35 -4.61 -17.92
CA PRO A 124 4.72 -3.41 -17.40
C PRO A 124 5.74 -2.26 -17.35
N PRO A 125 5.34 -1.02 -17.71
CA PRO A 125 6.27 0.10 -17.72
C PRO A 125 6.93 0.39 -16.37
N VAL A 126 6.17 0.22 -15.27
CA VAL A 126 6.66 0.39 -13.90
C VAL A 126 6.37 -0.84 -13.07
N VAL A 127 7.36 -1.29 -12.31
CA VAL A 127 7.23 -2.27 -11.24
C VAL A 127 7.65 -1.62 -9.93
N SER A 128 6.72 -1.51 -8.99
CA SER A 128 7.04 -0.95 -7.68
C SER A 128 7.10 -2.01 -6.59
N PHE A 129 7.99 -1.80 -5.63
CA PHE A 129 8.19 -2.69 -4.49
C PHE A 129 7.93 -1.99 -3.16
N HIS A 130 7.33 -2.75 -2.24
CA HIS A 130 7.13 -2.34 -0.86
C HIS A 130 7.90 -3.31 0.05
N PHE A 131 8.50 -2.81 1.13
CA PHE A 131 9.41 -3.55 2.03
C PHE A 131 10.79 -3.87 1.43
N GLY A 132 11.41 -2.91 0.75
CA GLY A 132 12.71 -3.03 0.10
C GLY A 132 12.61 -3.49 -1.36
N LEU A 133 13.64 -4.16 -1.84
CA LEU A 133 13.75 -4.71 -3.19
C LEU A 133 13.81 -6.25 -3.14
N PRO A 134 13.41 -6.94 -4.22
CA PRO A 134 13.55 -8.40 -4.31
C PRO A 134 15.03 -8.80 -4.39
N ALA A 135 15.30 -10.11 -4.38
CA ALA A 135 16.64 -10.64 -4.54
C ALA A 135 17.31 -10.09 -5.81
N PRO A 136 18.64 -9.84 -5.79
CA PRO A 136 19.35 -9.16 -6.89
C PRO A 136 19.21 -9.83 -8.26
N ASP A 137 19.12 -11.15 -8.30
CA ASP A 137 18.90 -11.93 -9.52
C ASP A 137 17.50 -11.68 -10.12
N LEU A 138 16.46 -11.62 -9.30
CA LEU A 138 15.11 -11.28 -9.74
C LEU A 138 15.04 -9.82 -10.18
N LEU A 139 15.64 -8.90 -9.42
CA LEU A 139 15.67 -7.47 -9.74
C LEU A 139 16.34 -7.21 -11.09
N SER A 140 17.46 -7.86 -11.34
CA SER A 140 18.20 -7.71 -12.61
C SER A 140 17.35 -8.12 -13.83
N ARG A 141 16.53 -9.17 -13.68
CA ARG A 141 15.61 -9.63 -14.71
C ARG A 141 14.42 -8.71 -14.92
N VAL A 142 13.87 -8.12 -13.83
CA VAL A 142 12.84 -7.07 -13.94
C VAL A 142 13.37 -5.89 -14.78
N LYS A 143 14.59 -5.44 -14.50
CA LYS A 143 15.22 -4.34 -15.27
C LYS A 143 15.53 -4.77 -16.70
N ALA A 144 15.99 -5.99 -16.93
CA ALA A 144 16.24 -6.53 -18.27
C ALA A 144 14.94 -6.64 -19.12
N ALA A 145 13.78 -6.80 -18.47
CA ALA A 145 12.48 -6.76 -19.14
C ALA A 145 12.08 -5.34 -19.59
N GLY A 146 12.84 -4.30 -19.21
CA GLY A 146 12.61 -2.90 -19.58
C GLY A 146 11.70 -2.13 -18.62
N CYS A 147 11.43 -2.68 -17.43
CA CYS A 147 10.60 -2.02 -16.42
C CYS A 147 11.41 -0.99 -15.62
N GLU A 148 10.84 0.19 -15.34
CA GLU A 148 11.36 1.06 -14.29
C GLU A 148 11.03 0.46 -12.92
N VAL A 149 12.02 0.45 -12.03
CA VAL A 149 11.89 -0.09 -10.66
C VAL A 149 11.71 1.04 -9.66
N TRP A 150 10.54 1.10 -9.05
CA TRP A 150 10.24 2.08 -8.01
C TRP A 150 10.15 1.38 -6.64
N ALA A 151 10.54 2.05 -5.55
CA ALA A 151 10.44 1.45 -4.23
C ALA A 151 10.15 2.46 -3.11
N SER A 152 9.45 2.00 -2.07
CA SER A 152 9.08 2.83 -0.93
C SER A 152 10.21 2.92 0.07
N ALA A 153 10.52 4.15 0.53
CA ALA A 153 11.40 4.46 1.65
C ALA A 153 10.64 5.23 2.74
N THR A 154 10.89 4.90 3.99
CA THR A 154 10.33 5.58 5.16
C THR A 154 11.36 6.40 5.94
N THR A 155 12.63 6.27 5.57
CA THR A 155 13.77 7.02 6.12
C THR A 155 14.74 7.41 5.01
N VAL A 156 15.63 8.37 5.29
CA VAL A 156 16.72 8.74 4.37
C VAL A 156 17.67 7.57 4.14
N GLU A 157 17.97 6.77 5.18
CA GLU A 157 18.83 5.60 5.07
C GLU A 157 18.25 4.57 4.09
N GLU A 158 16.95 4.31 4.17
CA GLU A 158 16.25 3.43 3.22
C GLU A 158 16.31 3.98 1.79
N ALA A 159 16.15 5.29 1.59
CA ALA A 159 16.23 5.91 0.27
C ALA A 159 17.62 5.78 -0.36
N LEU A 160 18.69 6.03 0.41
CA LEU A 160 20.07 5.82 -0.02
C LEU A 160 20.35 4.36 -0.36
N TRP A 161 19.83 3.44 0.47
CA TRP A 161 19.97 2.02 0.20
C TRP A 161 19.27 1.62 -1.11
N LEU A 162 18.06 2.13 -1.37
CA LEU A 162 17.32 1.86 -2.62
C LEU A 162 18.08 2.37 -3.85
N GLU A 163 18.63 3.58 -3.79
CA GLU A 163 19.47 4.12 -4.87
C GLU A 163 20.67 3.23 -5.14
N ALA A 164 21.40 2.85 -4.09
CA ALA A 164 22.59 2.00 -4.21
C ALA A 164 22.28 0.59 -4.71
N ASN A 165 21.05 0.10 -4.52
CA ASN A 165 20.66 -1.25 -4.92
C ASN A 165 19.75 -1.31 -6.16
N GLY A 166 19.65 -0.21 -6.92
CA GLY A 166 19.14 -0.25 -8.29
C GLY A 166 17.67 0.15 -8.45
N ALA A 167 17.06 0.84 -7.50
CA ALA A 167 15.81 1.54 -7.75
C ALA A 167 16.03 2.67 -8.79
N ASP A 168 15.00 2.99 -9.56
CA ASP A 168 14.99 4.09 -10.52
C ASP A 168 14.21 5.31 -9.99
N VAL A 169 13.28 5.08 -9.04
CA VAL A 169 12.50 6.12 -8.35
C VAL A 169 12.29 5.71 -6.89
N VAL A 170 12.40 6.67 -5.98
CA VAL A 170 12.09 6.49 -4.55
C VAL A 170 10.70 7.04 -4.24
N ILE A 171 9.87 6.26 -3.55
CA ILE A 171 8.58 6.71 -3.02
C ILE A 171 8.78 7.04 -1.53
N ALA A 172 8.93 8.32 -1.20
CA ALA A 172 9.08 8.78 0.18
C ALA A 172 7.73 8.69 0.91
N GLN A 173 7.60 7.70 1.79
CA GLN A 173 6.37 7.44 2.52
C GLN A 173 6.40 8.11 3.90
N GLY A 174 5.69 9.22 4.05
CA GLY A 174 5.49 9.92 5.32
C GLY A 174 4.67 9.11 6.33
N TRP A 175 4.80 9.44 7.62
CA TRP A 175 4.08 8.75 8.71
C TRP A 175 2.57 8.86 8.60
N GLU A 176 2.05 9.85 7.87
CA GLU A 176 0.63 10.11 7.61
C GLU A 176 -0.02 9.10 6.65
N ALA A 177 0.79 8.32 5.93
CA ALA A 177 0.29 7.40 4.91
C ALA A 177 -0.59 6.30 5.48
N GLY A 178 -1.69 6.00 4.80
CA GLY A 178 -2.55 4.85 5.09
C GLY A 178 -1.94 3.52 4.63
N GLY A 179 -2.42 2.42 5.21
CA GLY A 179 -1.92 1.09 4.92
C GLY A 179 -0.54 0.83 5.52
N HIS A 180 0.15 -0.19 5.01
CA HIS A 180 1.41 -0.67 5.57
C HIS A 180 2.55 0.35 5.44
N ARG A 181 3.36 0.45 6.52
CA ARG A 181 4.65 1.13 6.46
C ARG A 181 5.61 0.32 5.60
N GLY A 182 6.25 0.98 4.63
CA GLY A 182 7.19 0.35 3.71
C GLY A 182 8.58 0.07 4.29
N TRP A 183 8.79 0.27 5.59
CA TRP A 183 10.09 0.12 6.25
C TRP A 183 10.70 -1.27 6.10
N PHE A 184 12.01 -1.34 5.93
CA PHE A 184 12.71 -2.61 5.74
C PHE A 184 14.09 -2.66 6.41
N LEU A 185 14.75 -1.51 6.66
CA LEU A 185 16.02 -1.46 7.40
C LEU A 185 15.78 -1.27 8.90
N ASN A 186 14.93 -0.30 9.27
CA ASN A 186 14.66 0.00 10.67
C ASN A 186 13.14 0.04 10.91
N ARG A 187 12.66 -0.87 11.75
CA ARG A 187 11.23 -1.01 12.09
C ARG A 187 10.84 -0.32 13.40
N ASN A 188 11.67 0.60 13.89
CA ASN A 188 11.37 1.36 15.10
C ASN A 188 10.44 2.55 14.77
N PRO A 189 9.21 2.60 15.31
CA PRO A 189 8.29 3.72 15.10
C PRO A 189 8.86 5.08 15.52
N ALA A 190 9.76 5.13 16.51
CA ALA A 190 10.39 6.36 16.97
C ALA A 190 11.33 7.00 15.93
N CYS A 191 11.77 6.22 14.92
CA CYS A 191 12.62 6.72 13.83
C CYS A 191 11.81 7.17 12.60
N GLN A 192 10.49 7.23 12.70
CA GLN A 192 9.63 7.58 11.58
C GLN A 192 9.27 9.07 11.60
N SER A 193 9.23 9.66 10.39
CA SER A 193 8.95 11.09 10.21
C SER A 193 7.69 11.32 9.40
N GLY A 194 7.01 12.43 9.63
CA GLY A 194 5.98 12.96 8.75
C GLY A 194 6.58 13.39 7.40
N LEU A 195 5.72 13.43 6.37
CA LEU A 195 6.13 13.72 5.00
C LEU A 195 6.82 15.08 4.86
N PHE A 196 6.38 16.09 5.61
CA PHE A 196 6.93 17.44 5.54
C PHE A 196 8.40 17.51 5.95
N ALA A 197 8.86 16.64 6.86
CA ALA A 197 10.24 16.52 7.26
C ALA A 197 11.03 15.51 6.41
N LEU A 198 10.39 14.36 6.07
CA LEU A 198 11.04 13.28 5.35
C LEU A 198 11.37 13.66 3.90
N LEU A 199 10.41 14.26 3.19
CA LEU A 199 10.51 14.50 1.75
C LEU A 199 11.72 15.37 1.37
N PRO A 200 11.93 16.59 1.92
CA PRO A 200 13.09 17.41 1.56
C PRO A 200 14.41 16.73 1.93
N ALA A 201 14.45 15.99 3.05
CA ALA A 201 15.65 15.26 3.45
C ALA A 201 16.01 14.13 2.47
N VAL A 202 15.02 13.39 1.96
CA VAL A 202 15.22 12.37 0.94
C VAL A 202 15.63 13.01 -0.38
N CYS A 203 14.94 14.08 -0.83
CA CYS A 203 15.28 14.78 -2.08
C CYS A 203 16.70 15.35 -2.09
N GLN A 204 17.24 15.73 -0.93
CA GLN A 204 18.63 16.20 -0.80
C GLN A 204 19.64 15.05 -0.77
N ALA A 205 19.24 13.87 -0.30
CA ALA A 205 20.15 12.75 -0.07
C ALA A 205 20.36 11.88 -1.32
N VAL A 206 19.37 11.75 -2.20
CA VAL A 206 19.45 10.88 -3.39
C VAL A 206 19.41 11.69 -4.69
N ASN A 207 19.99 11.13 -5.76
CA ASN A 207 19.93 11.70 -7.10
C ASN A 207 18.73 11.20 -7.92
N LEU A 208 17.98 10.24 -7.38
CA LEU A 208 16.81 9.67 -8.02
C LEU A 208 15.60 10.62 -7.91
N PRO A 209 14.65 10.58 -8.85
CA PRO A 209 13.36 11.22 -8.68
C PRO A 209 12.65 10.69 -7.43
N VAL A 210 12.03 11.59 -6.65
CA VAL A 210 11.32 11.24 -5.43
C VAL A 210 9.82 11.51 -5.61
N VAL A 211 9.02 10.50 -5.33
CA VAL A 211 7.56 10.59 -5.27
C VAL A 211 7.12 10.73 -3.82
N ALA A 212 6.33 11.76 -3.52
CA ALA A 212 5.82 12.00 -2.17
C ALA A 212 4.56 11.17 -1.90
N ALA A 213 4.50 10.43 -0.77
CA ALA A 213 3.33 9.64 -0.38
C ALA A 213 2.99 9.82 1.10
N GLY A 214 1.72 10.08 1.41
CA GLY A 214 1.21 10.26 2.78
C GLY A 214 0.56 11.61 3.01
N GLY A 215 -0.65 11.61 3.59
CA GLY A 215 -1.40 12.83 3.92
C GLY A 215 -1.96 13.61 2.72
N ILE A 216 -1.70 13.20 1.50
CA ILE A 216 -2.09 13.92 0.27
C ILE A 216 -3.56 13.61 -0.06
N ALA A 217 -4.42 14.62 0.10
CA ALA A 217 -5.86 14.47 -0.05
C ALA A 217 -6.52 15.57 -0.92
N ASP A 218 -5.79 16.62 -1.29
CA ASP A 218 -6.27 17.75 -2.09
C ASP A 218 -5.13 18.44 -2.88
N ALA A 219 -5.50 19.43 -3.69
CA ALA A 219 -4.57 20.17 -4.55
C ALA A 219 -3.52 20.97 -3.78
N ASP A 220 -3.85 21.45 -2.58
CA ASP A 220 -2.88 22.18 -1.74
C ASP A 220 -1.77 21.26 -1.25
N ALA A 221 -2.12 20.05 -0.81
CA ALA A 221 -1.15 19.05 -0.40
C ALA A 221 -0.27 18.57 -1.58
N VAL A 222 -0.86 18.42 -2.78
CA VAL A 222 -0.10 18.12 -4.00
C VAL A 222 0.90 19.22 -4.30
N ARG A 223 0.46 20.48 -4.33
CA ARG A 223 1.31 21.64 -4.60
C ARG A 223 2.45 21.73 -3.59
N ALA A 224 2.14 21.61 -2.29
CA ALA A 224 3.13 21.66 -1.22
C ALA A 224 4.20 20.56 -1.36
N ALA A 225 3.81 19.34 -1.71
CA ALA A 225 4.77 18.25 -1.92
C ALA A 225 5.70 18.52 -3.11
N LEU A 226 5.20 19.07 -4.21
CA LEU A 226 6.02 19.47 -5.36
C LEU A 226 6.98 20.63 -5.02
N ASP A 227 6.50 21.61 -4.26
CA ASP A 227 7.34 22.74 -3.78
C ASP A 227 8.45 22.28 -2.82
N LEU A 228 8.25 21.18 -2.10
CA LEU A 228 9.25 20.53 -1.25
C LEU A 228 10.26 19.66 -2.03
N GLY A 229 10.13 19.57 -3.36
CA GLY A 229 11.09 18.90 -4.23
C GLY A 229 10.64 17.54 -4.77
N ALA A 230 9.41 17.12 -4.53
CA ALA A 230 8.90 15.89 -5.15
C ALA A 230 8.78 16.04 -6.67
N ALA A 231 9.16 14.98 -7.40
CA ALA A 231 8.94 14.89 -8.86
C ALA A 231 7.47 14.57 -9.18
N ALA A 232 6.78 13.89 -8.28
CA ALA A 232 5.37 13.54 -8.37
C ALA A 232 4.80 13.20 -6.98
N VAL A 233 3.50 12.99 -6.88
CA VAL A 233 2.83 12.58 -5.65
C VAL A 233 2.09 11.26 -5.82
N GLN A 234 2.00 10.47 -4.75
CA GLN A 234 1.22 9.24 -4.70
C GLN A 234 0.10 9.37 -3.66
N ALA A 235 -1.15 9.31 -4.10
CA ALA A 235 -2.33 9.38 -3.25
C ALA A 235 -3.04 8.01 -3.21
N GLY A 236 -3.39 7.55 -2.00
CA GLY A 236 -4.15 6.30 -1.82
C GLY A 236 -5.57 6.57 -1.35
N THR A 237 -5.73 7.11 -0.14
CA THR A 237 -7.04 7.26 0.52
C THR A 237 -8.05 8.05 -0.31
N ALA A 238 -7.61 9.06 -1.08
CA ALA A 238 -8.47 9.81 -1.98
C ALA A 238 -9.16 8.90 -3.01
N PHE A 239 -8.44 7.92 -3.55
CA PHE A 239 -8.97 6.98 -4.54
C PHE A 239 -9.80 5.84 -3.93
N LEU A 240 -9.81 5.65 -2.60
CA LEU A 240 -10.75 4.72 -1.94
C LEU A 240 -12.21 5.18 -2.08
N LEU A 241 -12.45 6.46 -2.37
CA LEU A 241 -13.77 7.02 -2.63
C LEU A 241 -14.09 7.14 -4.13
N ALA A 242 -13.21 6.65 -5.01
CA ALA A 242 -13.48 6.61 -6.45
C ALA A 242 -14.68 5.70 -6.77
N ASP A 243 -15.47 6.05 -7.77
CA ASP A 243 -16.62 5.25 -8.21
C ASP A 243 -16.17 3.86 -8.71
N GLU A 244 -14.97 3.79 -9.32
CA GLU A 244 -14.35 2.57 -9.82
C GLU A 244 -13.67 1.73 -8.72
N ALA A 245 -13.61 2.21 -7.47
CA ALA A 245 -13.01 1.47 -6.37
C ALA A 245 -13.99 0.45 -5.76
N LEU A 246 -13.47 -0.72 -5.39
CA LEU A 246 -14.21 -1.79 -4.71
C LEU A 246 -14.34 -1.58 -3.20
N THR A 247 -14.05 -0.39 -2.72
CA THR A 247 -14.11 -0.03 -1.30
C THR A 247 -15.52 -0.24 -0.75
N LYS A 248 -15.64 -1.07 0.29
CA LYS A 248 -16.92 -1.41 0.92
C LYS A 248 -17.65 -0.17 1.48
N PRO A 249 -19.00 -0.15 1.49
CA PRO A 249 -19.78 1.00 1.97
C PRO A 249 -19.41 1.45 3.40
N ALA A 250 -19.17 0.50 4.32
CA ALA A 250 -18.75 0.82 5.69
C ALA A 250 -17.40 1.54 5.74
N HIS A 251 -16.41 1.10 4.93
CA HIS A 251 -15.11 1.76 4.85
C HIS A 251 -15.24 3.16 4.21
N ARG A 252 -16.03 3.32 3.14
CA ARG A 252 -16.32 4.63 2.54
C ARG A 252 -16.97 5.59 3.55
N ALA A 253 -17.91 5.10 4.37
CA ALA A 253 -18.53 5.89 5.42
C ALA A 253 -17.51 6.32 6.49
N ALA A 254 -16.67 5.40 6.95
CA ALA A 254 -15.62 5.67 7.92
C ALA A 254 -14.61 6.71 7.40
N ILE A 255 -14.19 6.64 6.14
CA ILE A 255 -13.28 7.63 5.53
C ILE A 255 -13.90 9.02 5.54
N ARG A 256 -15.19 9.16 5.16
CA ARG A 256 -15.87 10.46 5.10
C ARG A 256 -16.06 11.14 6.44
N SER A 257 -16.13 10.36 7.53
CA SER A 257 -16.31 10.88 8.88
C SER A 257 -15.02 11.01 9.69
N ALA A 258 -13.89 10.49 9.16
CA ALA A 258 -12.62 10.45 9.89
C ALA A 258 -11.99 11.84 10.02
N ARG A 259 -11.46 12.11 11.20
CA ARG A 259 -10.54 13.23 11.46
C ARG A 259 -9.11 12.68 11.47
N PRO A 260 -8.06 13.52 11.35
CA PRO A 260 -6.67 13.07 11.38
C PRO A 260 -6.33 12.19 12.58
N GLU A 261 -6.85 12.55 13.77
CA GLU A 261 -6.65 11.85 15.04
C GLU A 261 -7.44 10.53 15.17
N ASP A 262 -8.40 10.27 14.30
CA ASP A 262 -9.15 9.02 14.28
C ASP A 262 -8.39 7.86 13.62
N THR A 263 -7.14 8.08 13.17
CA THR A 263 -6.29 7.05 12.59
C THR A 263 -5.11 6.71 13.50
N ALA A 264 -4.72 5.43 13.56
CA ALA A 264 -3.53 4.99 14.24
C ALA A 264 -2.77 3.94 13.43
N VAL A 265 -1.46 3.81 13.70
CA VAL A 265 -0.65 2.71 13.19
C VAL A 265 -0.84 1.50 14.07
N THR A 266 -1.10 0.35 13.46
CA THR A 266 -1.38 -0.92 14.16
C THR A 266 -0.67 -2.09 13.47
N ASN A 267 -0.32 -3.12 14.22
CA ASN A 267 0.19 -4.39 13.70
C ASN A 267 -0.81 -5.56 13.86
N LEU A 268 -1.99 -5.31 14.42
CA LEU A 268 -2.95 -6.36 14.81
C LEU A 268 -3.49 -7.17 13.63
N PHE A 269 -3.66 -6.53 12.45
CA PHE A 269 -4.34 -7.16 11.32
C PHE A 269 -3.44 -7.98 10.40
N SER A 270 -2.12 -7.81 10.49
CA SER A 270 -1.19 -8.46 9.57
C SER A 270 0.16 -8.78 10.17
N GLY A 271 0.46 -8.26 11.36
CA GLY A 271 1.80 -8.29 11.96
C GLY A 271 2.73 -7.18 11.48
N GLY A 272 2.40 -6.51 10.38
CA GLY A 272 3.12 -5.33 9.89
C GLY A 272 2.47 -4.04 10.35
N ALA A 273 3.26 -3.05 10.70
CA ALA A 273 2.74 -1.74 11.05
C ALA A 273 2.00 -1.13 9.86
N ALA A 274 0.75 -0.75 10.06
CA ALA A 274 -0.11 -0.18 9.02
C ALA A 274 -1.08 0.82 9.63
N ARG A 275 -1.34 1.94 8.94
CA ARG A 275 -2.25 2.96 9.43
C ARG A 275 -3.67 2.72 8.92
N GLY A 276 -4.62 2.75 9.84
CA GLY A 276 -6.05 2.67 9.56
C GLY A 276 -6.89 3.49 10.53
N ILE A 277 -8.18 3.58 10.24
CA ILE A 277 -9.18 4.20 11.13
C ILE A 277 -9.34 3.30 12.36
N VAL A 278 -9.28 3.91 13.54
CA VAL A 278 -9.32 3.21 14.83
C VAL A 278 -10.68 2.56 15.04
N ASN A 279 -10.69 1.25 15.23
CA ASN A 279 -11.86 0.45 15.59
C ASN A 279 -11.75 -0.13 17.00
N ARG A 280 -12.73 -0.94 17.43
CA ARG A 280 -12.75 -1.59 18.73
C ARG A 280 -11.50 -2.45 18.96
N PHE A 281 -11.14 -3.31 18.00
CA PHE A 281 -9.98 -4.20 18.13
C PHE A 281 -8.68 -3.42 18.38
N MET A 282 -8.47 -2.31 17.68
CA MET A 282 -7.32 -1.45 17.90
C MET A 282 -7.31 -0.78 19.27
N ARG A 283 -8.49 -0.44 19.82
CA ARG A 283 -8.59 0.16 21.16
C ARG A 283 -8.33 -0.84 22.28
N GLU A 284 -8.81 -2.07 22.13
CA GLU A 284 -8.78 -3.07 23.19
C GLU A 284 -7.47 -3.89 23.20
N ALA A 285 -6.94 -4.26 22.02
CA ALA A 285 -5.77 -5.12 21.89
C ALA A 285 -4.47 -4.38 21.53
N GLY A 286 -4.55 -3.08 21.19
CA GLY A 286 -3.39 -2.37 20.69
C GLY A 286 -3.41 -0.86 20.93
N PRO A 287 -3.01 0.00 19.96
CA PRO A 287 -2.88 -0.30 18.53
C PRO A 287 -1.66 -1.14 18.13
N MET A 288 -0.56 -1.08 18.87
CA MET A 288 0.61 -1.93 18.68
C MET A 288 0.66 -2.98 19.78
N ASN A 289 0.88 -4.25 19.42
CA ASN A 289 0.92 -5.37 20.35
C ASN A 289 2.16 -6.25 20.07
N GLU A 290 3.00 -6.43 21.08
CA GLU A 290 4.26 -7.18 20.96
C GLU A 290 4.04 -8.70 20.74
N SER A 291 2.87 -9.22 21.15
CA SER A 291 2.51 -10.62 20.92
C SER A 291 2.10 -10.90 19.47
N ALA A 292 1.77 -9.86 18.68
CA ALA A 292 1.37 -10.06 17.30
C ALA A 292 2.49 -10.75 16.50
N LEU A 293 2.12 -11.82 15.79
CA LEU A 293 3.04 -12.51 14.88
C LEU A 293 3.59 -11.53 13.84
N PRO A 294 4.85 -11.68 13.41
CA PRO A 294 5.44 -10.82 12.41
C PRO A 294 4.70 -10.93 11.05
N PHE A 295 4.77 -9.85 10.26
CA PHE A 295 4.16 -9.81 8.93
C PHE A 295 4.69 -10.94 8.02
N PRO A 296 3.80 -11.66 7.30
CA PRO A 296 2.35 -11.51 7.21
C PRO A 296 1.54 -12.45 8.13
N LEU A 297 2.17 -13.13 9.08
CA LEU A 297 1.66 -14.31 9.79
C LEU A 297 0.45 -14.00 10.70
N ALA A 298 0.39 -12.82 11.31
CA ALA A 298 -0.75 -12.44 12.15
C ALA A 298 -2.07 -12.34 11.36
N GLY A 299 -1.97 -12.20 10.04
CA GLY A 299 -3.12 -11.96 9.16
C GLY A 299 -4.11 -13.12 9.06
N ALA A 300 -3.69 -14.35 9.30
CA ALA A 300 -4.57 -15.52 9.22
C ALA A 300 -5.65 -15.49 10.32
N ALA A 301 -5.25 -15.36 11.57
CA ALA A 301 -6.17 -15.34 12.70
C ALA A 301 -7.01 -14.06 12.76
N ALA A 302 -6.39 -12.89 12.53
CA ALA A 302 -7.14 -11.64 12.42
C ALA A 302 -8.13 -11.64 11.26
N GLY A 303 -7.80 -12.33 10.16
CA GLY A 303 -8.67 -12.53 9.01
C GLY A 303 -9.90 -13.38 9.31
N ALA A 304 -9.77 -14.41 10.15
CA ALA A 304 -10.91 -15.22 10.61
C ALA A 304 -11.90 -14.37 11.46
N LEU A 305 -11.39 -13.57 12.42
CA LEU A 305 -12.21 -12.63 13.20
C LEU A 305 -12.96 -11.66 12.28
N LYS A 306 -12.23 -11.03 11.35
CA LYS A 306 -12.81 -10.09 10.38
C LYS A 306 -13.92 -10.75 9.56
N ALA A 307 -13.68 -11.92 9.00
CA ALA A 307 -14.63 -12.60 8.11
C ALA A 307 -15.95 -12.91 8.84
N GLU A 308 -15.88 -13.45 10.05
CA GLU A 308 -17.07 -13.77 10.83
C GLU A 308 -17.81 -12.52 11.34
N ALA A 309 -17.08 -11.51 11.82
CA ALA A 309 -17.68 -10.25 12.24
C ALA A 309 -18.40 -9.54 11.09
N GLU A 310 -17.77 -9.43 9.92
CA GLU A 310 -18.39 -8.83 8.73
C GLU A 310 -19.63 -9.61 8.27
N ARG A 311 -19.64 -10.96 8.36
CA ARG A 311 -20.82 -11.78 8.08
C ARG A 311 -22.00 -11.44 8.99
N ARG A 312 -21.73 -10.99 10.23
CA ARG A 312 -22.73 -10.50 11.21
C ARG A 312 -23.04 -9.01 11.07
N GLY A 313 -22.47 -8.32 10.09
CA GLY A 313 -22.63 -6.88 9.89
C GLY A 313 -21.84 -6.02 10.89
N CYS A 314 -20.86 -6.60 11.60
CA CYS A 314 -19.97 -5.91 12.54
C CYS A 314 -18.61 -5.64 11.88
N PHE A 315 -18.10 -4.42 12.03
CA PHE A 315 -16.81 -4.00 11.42
C PHE A 315 -15.72 -3.72 12.48
N ASP A 316 -15.91 -4.16 13.70
CA ASP A 316 -14.97 -3.97 14.82
C ASP A 316 -13.57 -4.55 14.58
N PHE A 317 -13.48 -5.55 13.69
CA PHE A 317 -12.24 -6.24 13.30
C PHE A 317 -11.81 -5.96 11.87
N SER A 318 -12.41 -4.98 11.20
CA SER A 318 -12.09 -4.66 9.81
C SER A 318 -10.95 -3.66 9.71
N PRO A 319 -9.86 -3.95 8.98
CA PRO A 319 -8.77 -3.01 8.79
C PRO A 319 -9.19 -1.92 7.78
N PHE A 320 -9.77 -0.86 8.25
CA PHE A 320 -10.10 0.30 7.41
C PHE A 320 -8.86 1.16 7.18
N TRP A 321 -8.00 0.69 6.26
CA TRP A 321 -6.76 1.39 5.93
C TRP A 321 -7.05 2.78 5.37
N ALA A 322 -6.50 3.79 5.99
CA ALA A 322 -6.64 5.18 5.58
C ALA A 322 -5.52 6.04 6.18
N GLY A 323 -5.04 7.03 5.44
CA GLY A 323 -4.09 8.03 5.92
C GLY A 323 -4.76 9.14 6.70
N GLN A 324 -3.97 10.00 7.33
CA GLN A 324 -4.46 11.12 8.16
C GLN A 324 -5.25 12.18 7.37
N GLY A 325 -5.14 12.21 6.04
CA GLY A 325 -5.96 13.08 5.18
C GLY A 325 -7.35 12.53 4.84
N ALA A 326 -7.81 11.44 5.47
CA ALA A 326 -9.02 10.70 5.09
C ALA A 326 -10.28 11.58 4.97
N GLY A 327 -10.60 12.36 5.99
CA GLY A 327 -11.80 13.20 6.02
C GLY A 327 -11.82 14.37 5.02
N ARG A 328 -10.70 14.63 4.33
CA ARG A 328 -10.61 15.63 3.26
C ARG A 328 -10.86 15.03 1.87
N CYS A 329 -10.98 13.70 1.77
CA CYS A 329 -11.21 13.00 0.51
C CYS A 329 -12.65 13.16 0.04
N ILE A 330 -12.84 13.49 -1.23
CA ILE A 330 -14.14 13.77 -1.83
C ILE A 330 -14.48 12.66 -2.85
N PRO A 331 -15.67 12.03 -2.77
CA PRO A 331 -16.12 11.03 -3.73
C PRO A 331 -16.24 11.55 -5.16
N GLY A 332 -16.19 10.66 -6.14
CA GLY A 332 -16.40 10.91 -7.56
C GLY A 332 -15.71 9.89 -8.43
N SER A 333 -15.76 10.07 -9.74
CA SER A 333 -14.99 9.24 -10.66
C SER A 333 -13.48 9.41 -10.44
N ALA A 334 -12.68 8.43 -10.85
CA ALA A 334 -11.23 8.55 -10.83
C ALA A 334 -10.74 9.79 -11.58
N ALA A 335 -11.38 10.14 -12.68
CA ALA A 335 -11.08 11.36 -13.46
C ALA A 335 -11.35 12.64 -12.67
N ASP A 336 -12.47 12.71 -11.94
CA ASP A 336 -12.79 13.86 -11.07
C ASP A 336 -11.78 13.99 -9.93
N ILE A 337 -11.35 12.87 -9.34
CA ILE A 337 -10.35 12.85 -8.27
C ILE A 337 -9.00 13.35 -8.81
N VAL A 338 -8.56 12.86 -9.98
CA VAL A 338 -7.33 13.34 -10.64
C VAL A 338 -7.42 14.84 -10.90
N ALA A 339 -8.53 15.31 -11.50
CA ALA A 339 -8.72 16.72 -11.79
C ALA A 339 -8.67 17.59 -10.52
N ARG A 340 -9.33 17.18 -9.44
CA ARG A 340 -9.31 17.89 -8.15
C ARG A 340 -7.93 17.92 -7.51
N LEU A 341 -7.22 16.80 -7.47
CA LEU A 341 -5.88 16.75 -6.90
C LEU A 341 -4.88 17.59 -7.69
N CYS A 342 -5.06 17.72 -9.00
CA CYS A 342 -4.17 18.47 -9.89
C CYS A 342 -4.65 19.91 -10.18
N ALA A 343 -5.70 20.39 -9.51
CA ALA A 343 -6.32 21.70 -9.82
C ALA A 343 -5.41 22.93 -9.60
N ARG A 344 -4.26 22.76 -8.92
CA ARG A 344 -3.28 23.84 -8.67
C ARG A 344 -1.93 23.63 -9.36
N LEU A 345 -1.88 22.80 -10.41
CA LEU A 345 -0.68 22.53 -11.22
C LEU A 345 -0.63 23.40 -12.47
#